data_8a782f46cc74c98d616bcdf4aa1696d2
#
_entry.id   8a782f46cc74c98d616bcdf4aa1696d2
#
_cell.length_a   1.000
_cell.length_b   1.000
_cell.length_c   1.000
_cell.angle_alpha   90.00
_cell.angle_beta   90.00
_cell.angle_gamma   90.00
#
_symmetry.space_group_name_H-M   'P 1'
#
loop_
_entity.id
_entity.type
_entity.pdbx_description
1 polymer ?
#
loop_
_entity_poly.entity_id
_entity_poly.type
_entity_poly.pdbx_seq_one_letter_code
_entity_poly.pdbx_strand_id
1 'polypeptide(L)'
;RGGIYIDVRKRLNVLDGEGANALVQTASYSYNVALEGEGNIFRYDSPHRTHRPFHHVHRYDVLEGDTDGTVERTPEDDWPTLGEVLREAEAWYYDHYDALNA
;
A
#
# COMPACT_ATOMS: atom_id res chain seq x y z
N ARG A 1 8.14 19.95 -6.77
CA ARG A 1 7.50 18.66 -7.04
C ARG A 1 6.18 18.56 -6.32
N GLY A 2 5.35 17.65 -6.79
CA GLY A 2 4.07 17.38 -6.17
C GLY A 2 4.19 16.61 -4.87
N GLY A 3 3.08 16.43 -4.21
CA GLY A 3 3.00 15.73 -2.94
C GLY A 3 2.97 14.21 -3.10
N ILE A 4 2.90 13.54 -1.97
CA ILE A 4 2.69 12.10 -1.91
C ILE A 4 1.21 11.84 -1.66
N TYR A 5 0.64 10.93 -2.44
CA TYR A 5 -0.71 10.46 -2.24
C TYR A 5 -0.72 9.08 -1.64
N ILE A 6 -1.74 8.79 -0.88
CA ILE A 6 -2.03 7.44 -0.42
C ILE A 6 -3.46 7.12 -0.82
N ASP A 7 -3.61 6.15 -1.72
CA ASP A 7 -4.92 5.64 -2.14
C ASP A 7 -5.19 4.36 -1.36
N VAL A 8 -6.25 4.37 -0.58
CA VAL A 8 -6.64 3.25 0.27
C VAL A 8 -7.91 2.64 -0.26
N ARG A 9 -7.85 1.35 -0.56
CA ARG A 9 -9.03 0.56 -0.93
C ARG A 9 -9.14 -0.60 0.04
N LYS A 10 -10.31 -0.75 0.63
CA LYS A 10 -10.53 -1.79 1.61
C LYS A 10 -11.95 -2.32 1.46
N ARG A 11 -12.07 -3.63 1.32
CA ARG A 11 -13.36 -4.30 1.30
C ARG A 11 -13.56 -5.02 2.62
N LEU A 12 -14.74 -4.83 3.20
CA LEU A 12 -15.14 -5.48 4.43
C LEU A 12 -16.31 -6.41 4.16
N ASN A 13 -16.28 -7.58 4.77
CA ASN A 13 -17.43 -8.48 4.80
C ASN A 13 -18.10 -8.35 6.15
N VAL A 14 -19.43 -8.22 6.13
CA VAL A 14 -20.23 -8.27 7.37
C VAL A 14 -20.55 -9.74 7.60
N LEU A 15 -20.02 -10.28 8.70
CA LEU A 15 -20.15 -11.70 9.01
C LEU A 15 -21.41 -12.01 9.81
N ASP A 16 -21.79 -11.13 10.73
CA ASP A 16 -22.92 -11.36 11.63
C ASP A 16 -23.37 -10.05 12.26
N GLY A 17 -24.65 -9.99 12.65
CA GLY A 17 -25.21 -8.87 13.37
C GLY A 17 -25.67 -7.73 12.49
N GLU A 18 -26.22 -6.71 13.13
CA GLU A 18 -26.73 -5.50 12.50
C GLU A 18 -26.29 -4.28 13.31
N GLY A 19 -26.06 -3.16 12.60
CA GLY A 19 -25.71 -1.89 13.22
C GLY A 19 -24.46 -1.98 14.09
N ALA A 20 -24.55 -1.51 15.32
CA ALA A 20 -23.41 -1.43 16.23
C ALA A 20 -22.88 -2.79 16.68
N ASN A 21 -23.65 -3.86 16.49
CA ASN A 21 -23.25 -5.20 16.88
C ASN A 21 -22.74 -6.04 15.71
N ALA A 22 -22.59 -5.45 14.53
CA ALA A 22 -22.11 -6.18 13.37
C ALA A 22 -20.66 -6.60 13.54
N LEU A 23 -20.37 -7.87 13.19
CA LEU A 23 -19.00 -8.38 13.06
C LEU A 23 -18.55 -8.15 11.64
N VAL A 24 -17.40 -7.50 11.49
CA VAL A 24 -16.82 -7.24 10.17
C VAL A 24 -15.42 -7.83 10.08
N GLN A 25 -15.08 -8.23 8.88
CA GLN A 25 -13.76 -8.78 8.56
C GLN A 25 -13.24 -8.13 7.29
N THR A 26 -11.96 -7.83 7.26
CA THR A 26 -11.32 -7.34 6.04
C THR A 26 -11.25 -8.48 5.02
N ALA A 27 -11.90 -8.29 3.87
CA ALA A 27 -11.87 -9.25 2.77
C ALA A 27 -10.70 -8.99 1.82
N SER A 28 -10.39 -7.73 1.57
CA SER A 28 -9.27 -7.33 0.73
C SER A 28 -8.82 -5.92 1.07
N TYR A 29 -7.60 -5.61 0.70
CA TYR A 29 -7.05 -4.26 0.86
C TYR A 29 -6.03 -3.97 -0.24
N SER A 30 -5.86 -2.67 -0.49
CA SER A 30 -4.76 -2.15 -1.29
C SER A 30 -4.39 -0.78 -0.73
N TYR A 31 -3.12 -0.60 -0.43
CA TYR A 31 -2.56 0.69 -0.01
C TYR A 31 -1.54 1.10 -1.06
N ASN A 32 -1.87 2.06 -1.90
CA ASN A 32 -0.98 2.54 -2.94
C ASN A 32 -0.41 3.90 -2.58
N VAL A 33 0.90 3.99 -2.51
CA VAL A 33 1.61 5.24 -2.23
C VAL A 33 2.30 5.70 -3.50
N ALA A 34 1.99 6.91 -3.93
CA ALA A 34 2.48 7.46 -5.18
C ALA A 34 3.00 8.87 -5.01
N LEU A 35 3.97 9.24 -5.83
CA LEU A 35 4.49 10.60 -5.93
C LEU A 35 3.77 11.29 -7.09
N GLU A 36 3.13 12.42 -6.79
CA GLU A 36 2.35 13.18 -7.77
C GLU A 36 3.19 13.53 -9.01
N GLY A 37 2.66 13.16 -10.18
CA GLY A 37 3.32 13.43 -11.44
C GLY A 37 4.45 12.49 -11.81
N GLU A 38 4.85 11.58 -10.91
CA GLU A 38 6.01 10.70 -11.13
C GLU A 38 5.62 9.23 -11.20
N GLY A 39 4.74 8.76 -10.32
CA GLY A 39 4.30 7.37 -10.31
C GLY A 39 4.30 6.74 -8.93
N ASN A 40 4.14 5.41 -8.93
CA ASN A 40 4.05 4.65 -7.69
C ASN A 40 5.39 4.54 -6.97
N ILE A 41 5.34 4.63 -5.65
CA ILE A 41 6.49 4.41 -4.76
C ILE A 41 6.43 2.98 -4.24
N PHE A 42 5.32 2.59 -3.63
CA PHE A 42 5.08 1.22 -3.20
C PHE A 42 3.58 0.96 -3.06
N ARG A 43 3.21 -0.32 -3.08
CA ARG A 43 1.82 -0.73 -2.92
C ARG A 43 1.74 -2.06 -2.17
N TYR A 44 0.97 -2.09 -1.09
CA TYR A 44 0.65 -3.32 -0.36
C TYR A 44 -0.71 -3.83 -0.82
N ASP A 45 -0.78 -5.11 -1.16
CA ASP A 45 -1.99 -5.77 -1.63
C ASP A 45 -2.27 -7.05 -0.87
N SER A 46 -3.56 -7.31 -0.66
CA SER A 46 -4.03 -8.61 -0.20
C SER A 46 -3.85 -9.68 -1.29
N PRO A 47 -3.95 -10.97 -0.94
CA PRO A 47 -3.82 -12.05 -1.92
C PRO A 47 -4.78 -11.96 -3.08
N HIS A 48 -4.31 -12.35 -4.27
CA HIS A 48 -5.11 -12.52 -5.47
C HIS A 48 -5.19 -14.01 -5.79
N ARG A 49 -6.39 -14.56 -5.87
CA ARG A 49 -6.62 -15.99 -6.03
C ARG A 49 -5.91 -16.62 -7.24
N THR A 50 -5.79 -15.85 -8.32
CA THR A 50 -5.39 -16.41 -9.62
C THR A 50 -3.91 -16.31 -9.91
N HIS A 51 -3.17 -15.35 -9.33
CA HIS A 51 -1.76 -15.20 -9.66
C HIS A 51 -0.83 -14.81 -8.50
N ARG A 52 -1.36 -14.30 -7.41
CA ARG A 52 -0.57 -14.00 -6.20
C ARG A 52 -1.38 -14.34 -4.96
N PRO A 53 -1.44 -15.64 -4.58
CA PRO A 53 -2.27 -16.07 -3.45
C PRO A 53 -1.63 -15.78 -2.08
N PHE A 54 -0.89 -14.70 -1.96
CA PHE A 54 -0.20 -14.29 -0.74
C PHE A 54 -0.23 -12.76 -0.63
N HIS A 55 -0.12 -12.27 0.60
CA HIS A 55 0.08 -10.84 0.85
C HIS A 55 1.41 -10.42 0.24
N HIS A 56 1.43 -9.29 -0.44
CA HIS A 56 2.63 -8.86 -1.15
C HIS A 56 2.76 -7.35 -1.19
N VAL A 57 3.97 -6.88 -1.45
CA VAL A 57 4.26 -5.48 -1.64
C VAL A 57 4.98 -5.30 -2.98
N HIS A 58 4.52 -4.33 -3.75
CA HIS A 58 5.20 -3.86 -4.95
C HIS A 58 6.07 -2.67 -4.55
N ARG A 59 7.33 -2.66 -4.96
CA ARG A 59 8.24 -1.55 -4.73
C ARG A 59 8.79 -1.04 -6.05
N TYR A 60 8.82 0.27 -6.21
CA TYR A 60 9.23 0.91 -7.46
C TYR A 60 10.35 1.90 -7.20
N ASP A 61 11.27 1.99 -8.14
CA ASP A 61 12.29 3.03 -8.14
C ASP A 61 11.74 4.23 -8.95
N VAL A 62 10.82 4.96 -8.34
CA VAL A 62 10.02 5.98 -9.02
C VAL A 62 10.87 7.10 -9.60
N LEU A 63 11.95 7.49 -8.92
CA LEU A 63 12.82 8.58 -9.38
C LEU A 63 13.66 8.17 -10.60
N GLU A 64 13.80 6.87 -10.86
CA GLU A 64 14.46 6.34 -12.05
C GLU A 64 13.47 5.97 -13.16
N GLY A 65 12.19 6.32 -12.99
CA GLY A 65 11.17 6.03 -13.99
C GLY A 65 10.69 4.59 -14.02
N ASP A 66 10.96 3.83 -12.98
CA ASP A 66 10.57 2.42 -12.89
C ASP A 66 9.04 2.28 -12.77
N THR A 67 8.42 1.61 -13.74
CA THR A 67 6.98 1.34 -13.77
C THR A 67 6.65 -0.12 -13.49
N ASP A 68 7.62 -1.02 -13.56
CA ASP A 68 7.41 -2.45 -13.33
C ASP A 68 7.60 -2.85 -11.88
N GLY A 69 8.62 -2.31 -11.24
CA GLY A 69 8.91 -2.56 -9.84
C GLY A 69 9.36 -3.97 -9.53
N THR A 70 9.43 -4.26 -8.25
CA THR A 70 9.66 -5.60 -7.71
C THR A 70 8.49 -6.01 -6.86
N VAL A 71 8.26 -7.32 -6.72
CA VAL A 71 7.19 -7.84 -5.87
C VAL A 71 7.82 -8.73 -4.80
N GLU A 72 7.50 -8.44 -3.55
CA GLU A 72 7.96 -9.23 -2.41
C GLU A 72 6.76 -9.80 -1.66
N ARG A 73 6.90 -11.05 -1.21
CA ARG A 73 5.92 -11.66 -0.33
C ARG A 73 6.07 -11.07 1.07
N THR A 74 4.95 -10.66 1.67
CA THR A 74 4.92 -10.27 3.08
C THR A 74 4.40 -11.44 3.92
N PRO A 75 4.80 -11.55 5.20
CA PRO A 75 4.24 -12.56 6.10
C PRO A 75 2.72 -12.44 6.19
N GLU A 76 2.02 -13.57 6.21
CA GLU A 76 0.55 -13.58 6.24
C GLU A 76 -0.02 -12.90 7.48
N ASP A 77 0.71 -12.94 8.59
CA ASP A 77 0.28 -12.35 9.85
C ASP A 77 0.71 -10.89 10.03
N ASP A 78 1.37 -10.32 9.02
CA ASP A 78 2.02 -9.01 9.12
C ASP A 78 1.63 -8.08 7.97
N TRP A 79 0.35 -8.03 7.67
CA TRP A 79 -0.18 -7.02 6.75
C TRP A 79 -0.18 -5.64 7.44
N PRO A 80 0.24 -4.61 6.74
CA PRO A 80 0.41 -3.32 7.38
C PRO A 80 -0.93 -2.67 7.73
N THR A 81 -0.94 -1.94 8.82
CA THR A 81 -2.02 -1.01 9.12
C THR A 81 -1.83 0.26 8.29
N LEU A 82 -2.87 1.05 8.16
CA LEU A 82 -2.76 2.36 7.50
C LEU A 82 -1.70 3.23 8.18
N GLY A 83 -1.62 3.21 9.51
CA GLY A 83 -0.60 3.96 10.24
C GLY A 83 0.83 3.54 9.89
N GLU A 84 1.05 2.25 9.70
CA GLU A 84 2.36 1.74 9.27
C GLU A 84 2.70 2.19 7.85
N VAL A 85 1.71 2.16 6.94
CA VAL A 85 1.88 2.65 5.57
C VAL A 85 2.21 4.15 5.56
N LEU A 86 1.53 4.94 6.38
CA LEU A 86 1.80 6.38 6.53
C LEU A 86 3.23 6.63 7.01
N ARG A 87 3.69 5.86 8.00
CA ARG A 87 5.06 5.99 8.51
C ARG A 87 6.10 5.60 7.48
N GLU A 88 5.84 4.57 6.69
CA GLU A 88 6.77 4.16 5.62
C GLU A 88 6.83 5.22 4.53
N ALA A 89 5.70 5.81 4.14
CA ALA A 89 5.65 6.88 3.16
C ALA A 89 6.42 8.12 3.64
N GLU A 90 6.28 8.48 4.91
CA GLU A 90 7.00 9.59 5.52
C GLU A 90 8.50 9.32 5.54
N ALA A 91 8.92 8.11 5.93
CA ALA A 91 10.32 7.72 5.93
C ALA A 91 10.92 7.79 4.52
N TRP A 92 10.18 7.30 3.52
CA TRP A 92 10.61 7.39 2.13
C TRP A 92 10.83 8.85 1.70
N TYR A 93 9.90 9.73 2.06
CA TYR A 93 10.00 11.15 1.74
C TYR A 93 11.28 11.78 2.32
N TYR A 94 11.56 11.53 3.60
CA TYR A 94 12.74 12.08 4.23
C TYR A 94 14.04 11.49 3.69
N ASP A 95 14.04 10.21 3.37
CA ASP A 95 15.20 9.54 2.78
C ASP A 95 15.53 10.07 1.37
N HIS A 96 14.53 10.58 0.67
CA HIS A 96 14.68 11.08 -0.70
C HIS A 96 14.55 12.60 -0.80
N TYR A 97 14.52 13.29 0.32
CA TYR A 97 14.27 14.73 0.38
C TYR A 97 15.18 15.53 -0.53
N ASP A 98 16.49 15.27 -0.51
CA ASP A 98 17.46 16.01 -1.30
C ASP A 98 17.23 15.82 -2.80
N ALA A 99 16.94 14.60 -3.24
CA ALA A 99 16.65 14.31 -4.64
C ALA A 99 15.35 14.97 -5.10
N LEU A 100 14.33 15.01 -4.22
CA LEU A 100 13.04 15.64 -4.53
C LEU A 100 13.11 17.15 -4.64
N ASN A 101 14.05 17.78 -3.94
CA ASN A 101 14.18 19.23 -3.86
C ASN A 101 15.45 19.75 -4.56
N ALA A 102 16.04 18.92 -5.37
CA ALA A 102 17.23 19.30 -6.15
C ALA A 102 16.88 20.27 -7.29
#